data_1cf155100092c15d7d4701da00da7acb
#
_entry.id   1cf155100092c15d7d4701da00da7acb
#
_cell.length_a   1.000
_cell.length_b   1.000
_cell.length_c   1.000
_cell.angle_alpha   90.00
_cell.angle_beta   90.00
_cell.angle_gamma   90.00
#
_symmetry.space_group_name_H-M   'P 1'
#
loop_
_entity.id
_entity.type
_entity.pdbx_description
1 polymer ?
#
loop_
_entity_poly.entity_id
_entity_poly.type
_entity_poly.pdbx_seq_one_letter_code
_entity_poly.pdbx_strand_id
1 'polypeptide(L)'
;MEAHSVFLILFGVIATAIVVDGQGQAGFISIDCGAPPNINYVDTDTGISYTWDAPFINAGVNVNVSEEYGCHSHLLLLNPSELRLLKFRNASENVVKEILSFAESDTLYICLVNKGKGTPFISALELRPMNSSIYGTEFGRNVSLVLYRRWDTGYLNGTGRYQKDTYDGIWSPYSPVSWNSTMTTGYIDIFQSGYRPPDEVIKTAASPKSDDEPLELSWTSGDPDTRFYAYLYFVELENLKRNESRKIKIFWNESPVSGAFNPSSEYSMTVSNSRAFTGKDHWISVQKTADSTRPPILNAIEIFTAQSLDEFSTTVEDGMFISTTYIS
;
A
#
# COMPACT_ATOMS: atom_id res chain seq x y z
N MET A 1 -46.64 30.74 57.24
CA MET A 1 -46.29 30.97 55.81
C MET A 1 -44.98 30.29 55.57
N GLU A 2 -45.04 29.02 55.13
CA GLU A 2 -43.89 28.17 54.85
C GLU A 2 -43.54 28.25 53.38
N ALA A 3 -42.29 28.60 53.09
CA ALA A 3 -41.77 28.64 51.72
C ALA A 3 -41.20 27.26 51.35
N HIS A 4 -41.84 26.54 50.41
CA HIS A 4 -41.33 25.31 49.86
C HIS A 4 -40.33 25.64 48.78
N SER A 5 -39.07 25.34 49.06
CA SER A 5 -38.00 25.32 48.02
C SER A 5 -38.11 24.07 47.19
N VAL A 6 -38.39 24.22 45.89
CA VAL A 6 -38.36 23.16 44.92
C VAL A 6 -36.92 23.03 44.40
N PHE A 7 -36.25 21.93 44.76
CA PHE A 7 -34.95 21.54 44.18
C PHE A 7 -35.19 20.87 42.82
N LEU A 8 -34.82 21.55 41.76
CA LEU A 8 -34.77 20.97 40.42
C LEU A 8 -33.41 20.28 40.26
N ILE A 9 -33.41 18.94 40.30
CA ILE A 9 -32.23 18.14 39.97
C ILE A 9 -32.21 17.99 38.46
N LEU A 10 -31.30 18.72 37.81
CA LEU A 10 -31.02 18.58 36.39
C LEU A 10 -30.09 17.35 36.20
N PHE A 11 -30.65 16.22 35.78
CA PHE A 11 -29.84 15.09 35.31
C PHE A 11 -29.27 15.47 33.95
N GLY A 12 -28.04 15.93 33.91
CA GLY A 12 -27.25 16.05 32.71
C GLY A 12 -26.83 14.64 32.25
N VAL A 13 -27.49 14.14 31.24
CA VAL A 13 -26.99 12.98 30.50
C VAL A 13 -25.75 13.43 29.77
N ILE A 14 -24.57 13.12 30.29
CA ILE A 14 -23.31 13.22 29.57
C ILE A 14 -23.34 12.09 28.58
N ALA A 15 -23.78 12.37 27.36
CA ALA A 15 -23.49 11.50 26.21
C ALA A 15 -21.98 11.59 25.99
N THR A 16 -21.24 10.65 26.53
CA THR A 16 -19.88 10.38 26.08
C THR A 16 -20.01 9.89 24.64
N ALA A 17 -19.89 10.82 23.69
CA ALA A 17 -19.57 10.47 22.33
C ALA A 17 -18.22 9.72 22.45
N ILE A 18 -18.25 8.41 22.28
CA ILE A 18 -17.05 7.64 21.95
C ILE A 18 -16.69 8.17 20.57
N VAL A 19 -15.80 9.15 20.53
CA VAL A 19 -15.05 9.48 19.33
C VAL A 19 -14.21 8.22 19.12
N VAL A 20 -14.72 7.29 18.33
CA VAL A 20 -13.88 6.33 17.62
C VAL A 20 -13.00 7.24 16.80
N ASP A 21 -11.76 7.34 17.19
CA ASP A 21 -10.71 8.01 16.45
C ASP A 21 -10.50 7.17 15.17
N GLY A 22 -11.48 7.27 14.26
CA GLY A 22 -11.31 6.87 12.88
C GLY A 22 -10.21 7.78 12.38
N GLN A 23 -9.03 7.23 12.18
CA GLN A 23 -7.91 7.88 11.52
C GLN A 23 -8.50 8.73 10.41
N GLY A 24 -8.11 10.02 10.33
CA GLY A 24 -8.73 10.97 9.44
C GLY A 24 -8.71 10.50 7.99
N GLN A 25 -9.69 9.71 7.63
CA GLN A 25 -9.96 9.20 6.27
C GLN A 25 -10.64 10.28 5.41
N ALA A 26 -10.36 11.55 5.72
CA ALA A 26 -10.89 12.65 4.94
C ALA A 26 -10.44 12.52 3.47
N GLY A 27 -11.40 12.31 2.58
CA GLY A 27 -11.18 12.11 1.16
C GLY A 27 -10.91 10.65 0.74
N PHE A 28 -10.93 9.69 1.66
CA PHE A 28 -10.90 8.26 1.29
C PHE A 28 -12.24 7.84 0.71
N ILE A 29 -12.18 7.09 -0.38
CA ILE A 29 -13.37 6.53 -1.05
C ILE A 29 -13.11 5.04 -1.25
N SER A 30 -14.07 4.22 -0.83
CA SER A 30 -14.07 2.77 -1.10
C SER A 30 -15.42 2.41 -1.67
N ILE A 31 -15.43 1.90 -2.89
CA ILE A 31 -16.63 1.58 -3.67
C ILE A 31 -16.70 0.06 -3.81
N ASP A 32 -17.83 -0.51 -3.42
CA ASP A 32 -18.16 -1.88 -3.74
C ASP A 32 -18.97 -1.88 -5.05
N CYS A 33 -18.33 -2.38 -6.12
CA CYS A 33 -18.93 -2.40 -7.45
C CYS A 33 -19.88 -3.59 -7.57
N GLY A 34 -21.17 -3.31 -7.51
CA GLY A 34 -22.22 -4.31 -7.52
C GLY A 34 -22.97 -4.42 -6.20
N ALA A 35 -22.63 -3.63 -5.20
CA ALA A 35 -23.42 -3.54 -3.98
C ALA A 35 -24.87 -3.11 -4.29
N PRO A 36 -25.87 -3.61 -3.53
CA PRO A 36 -27.25 -3.17 -3.69
C PRO A 36 -27.39 -1.66 -3.49
N PRO A 37 -28.32 -0.98 -4.20
CA PRO A 37 -28.54 0.45 -4.09
C PRO A 37 -28.74 0.91 -2.65
N ASN A 38 -28.07 2.03 -2.28
CA ASN A 38 -28.12 2.67 -0.97
C ASN A 38 -27.53 1.82 0.18
N ILE A 39 -26.75 0.79 -0.11
CA ILE A 39 -26.06 0.01 0.90
C ILE A 39 -24.66 0.61 1.12
N ASN A 40 -24.40 0.99 2.38
CA ASN A 40 -23.08 1.31 2.89
C ASN A 40 -22.80 0.37 4.06
N TYR A 41 -21.57 -0.13 4.16
CA TYR A 41 -21.20 -1.05 5.23
C TYR A 41 -19.73 -0.85 5.62
N VAL A 42 -19.36 -1.37 6.78
CA VAL A 42 -17.98 -1.47 7.23
C VAL A 42 -17.57 -2.93 7.12
N ASP A 43 -16.51 -3.21 6.39
CA ASP A 43 -15.89 -4.52 6.39
C ASP A 43 -15.30 -4.79 7.77
N THR A 44 -15.77 -5.85 8.42
CA THR A 44 -15.42 -6.19 9.80
C THR A 44 -13.96 -6.63 9.95
N ASP A 45 -13.36 -7.16 8.91
CA ASP A 45 -11.99 -7.69 8.94
C ASP A 45 -10.97 -6.58 8.75
N THR A 46 -11.26 -5.63 7.84
CA THR A 46 -10.35 -4.54 7.50
C THR A 46 -10.71 -3.21 8.17
N GLY A 47 -11.96 -3.03 8.60
CA GLY A 47 -12.47 -1.76 9.12
C GLY A 47 -12.76 -0.72 8.04
N ILE A 48 -12.65 -1.09 6.75
CA ILE A 48 -12.88 -0.20 5.62
C ILE A 48 -14.38 0.03 5.41
N SER A 49 -14.76 1.30 5.28
CA SER A 49 -16.15 1.68 4.99
C SER A 49 -16.38 1.71 3.48
N TYR A 50 -17.21 0.81 2.98
CA TYR A 50 -17.57 0.75 1.57
C TYR A 50 -18.92 1.41 1.31
N THR A 51 -19.03 2.02 0.13
CA THR A 51 -20.27 2.56 -0.42
C THR A 51 -20.61 1.88 -1.74
N TRP A 52 -21.90 1.89 -2.09
CA TRP A 52 -22.37 1.38 -3.37
C TRP A 52 -21.90 2.24 -4.55
N ASP A 53 -21.84 1.68 -5.74
CA ASP A 53 -21.15 2.24 -6.90
C ASP A 53 -21.97 3.24 -7.74
N ALA A 54 -23.30 3.15 -7.79
CA ALA A 54 -24.10 3.93 -8.72
C ALA A 54 -23.90 5.48 -8.66
N PRO A 55 -23.52 6.11 -7.54
CA PRO A 55 -23.17 7.54 -7.56
C PRO A 55 -21.90 7.87 -8.33
N PHE A 56 -21.05 6.88 -8.61
CA PHE A 56 -19.71 7.06 -9.17
C PHE A 56 -19.60 6.52 -10.60
N ILE A 57 -20.47 5.60 -11.01
CA ILE A 57 -20.41 4.95 -12.32
C ILE A 57 -21.60 5.38 -13.19
N ASN A 58 -21.34 5.56 -14.48
CA ASN A 58 -22.34 5.94 -15.47
C ASN A 58 -22.57 4.86 -16.54
N ALA A 59 -21.87 3.74 -16.46
CA ALA A 59 -21.96 2.63 -17.41
C ALA A 59 -21.67 1.29 -16.72
N GLY A 60 -22.16 0.21 -17.31
CA GLY A 60 -21.99 -1.14 -16.78
C GLY A 60 -23.28 -1.74 -16.26
N VAL A 61 -23.22 -3.01 -15.91
CA VAL A 61 -24.32 -3.76 -15.29
C VAL A 61 -23.78 -4.60 -14.16
N ASN A 62 -24.54 -4.69 -13.06
CA ASN A 62 -24.18 -5.53 -11.95
C ASN A 62 -24.44 -6.99 -12.33
N VAL A 63 -23.43 -7.84 -12.15
CA VAL A 63 -23.48 -9.28 -12.43
C VAL A 63 -23.09 -10.02 -11.18
N ASN A 64 -23.94 -10.92 -10.72
CA ASN A 64 -23.57 -11.85 -9.65
C ASN A 64 -22.57 -12.87 -10.20
N VAL A 65 -21.41 -12.90 -9.60
CA VAL A 65 -20.45 -13.98 -9.80
C VAL A 65 -20.92 -15.15 -8.94
N SER A 66 -21.01 -16.38 -9.50
CA SER A 66 -21.49 -17.53 -8.75
C SER A 66 -20.60 -17.77 -7.51
N GLU A 67 -21.19 -18.26 -6.40
CA GLU A 67 -20.48 -18.56 -5.14
C GLU A 67 -19.28 -19.49 -5.32
N GLU A 68 -19.25 -20.28 -6.39
CA GLU A 68 -18.14 -21.15 -6.79
C GLU A 68 -16.90 -20.35 -7.21
N TYR A 69 -17.06 -19.06 -7.54
CA TYR A 69 -16.00 -18.14 -7.94
C TYR A 69 -15.97 -16.93 -7.00
N GLY A 70 -15.73 -17.15 -5.73
CA GLY A 70 -15.61 -16.07 -4.73
C GLY A 70 -14.59 -15.01 -5.15
N CYS A 71 -15.02 -14.05 -5.97
CA CYS A 71 -14.15 -13.02 -6.52
C CYS A 71 -14.21 -11.76 -5.67
N HIS A 72 -13.11 -11.47 -5.01
CA HIS A 72 -12.83 -10.12 -4.52
C HIS A 72 -11.69 -9.59 -5.38
N SER A 73 -12.01 -8.87 -6.45
CA SER A 73 -11.04 -8.21 -7.32
C SER A 73 -11.00 -6.73 -7.00
N HIS A 74 -9.92 -6.24 -6.45
CA HIS A 74 -9.66 -4.82 -6.31
C HIS A 74 -8.83 -4.38 -7.51
N LEU A 75 -9.33 -3.47 -8.32
CA LEU A 75 -8.62 -2.93 -9.47
C LEU A 75 -8.59 -1.41 -9.38
N LEU A 76 -7.43 -0.84 -9.27
CA LEU A 76 -7.20 0.58 -9.47
C LEU A 76 -6.51 0.79 -10.81
N LEU A 77 -7.15 1.46 -11.76
CA LEU A 77 -6.57 1.88 -13.04
C LEU A 77 -6.56 3.40 -13.11
N LEU A 78 -5.39 3.95 -13.29
CA LEU A 78 -5.18 5.36 -13.54
C LEU A 78 -4.45 5.50 -14.88
N ASN A 79 -5.08 6.16 -15.84
CA ASN A 79 -4.60 6.53 -17.17
C ASN A 79 -4.88 5.55 -18.33
N PRO A 80 -5.51 6.03 -19.46
CA PRO A 80 -5.86 5.19 -20.62
C PRO A 80 -4.68 4.76 -21.46
N SER A 81 -3.55 5.47 -21.44
CA SER A 81 -2.42 5.21 -22.31
C SER A 81 -1.67 3.92 -21.97
N GLU A 82 -1.85 3.38 -20.77
CA GLU A 82 -1.21 2.14 -20.35
C GLU A 82 -2.17 1.09 -19.79
N LEU A 83 -2.92 0.51 -20.69
CA LEU A 83 -3.74 -0.67 -20.44
C LEU A 83 -2.84 -1.86 -20.11
N ARG A 84 -2.53 -2.05 -18.84
CA ARG A 84 -2.01 -3.34 -18.40
C ARG A 84 -3.12 -4.37 -18.52
N LEU A 85 -2.89 -5.36 -19.37
CA LEU A 85 -3.79 -6.49 -19.50
C LEU A 85 -3.82 -7.25 -18.17
N LEU A 86 -4.95 -7.16 -17.46
CA LEU A 86 -5.21 -8.01 -16.32
C LEU A 86 -5.52 -9.40 -16.85
N LYS A 87 -4.68 -10.35 -16.52
CA LYS A 87 -4.88 -11.75 -16.86
C LYS A 87 -5.25 -12.52 -15.62
N PHE A 88 -6.44 -13.05 -15.58
CA PHE A 88 -6.83 -14.06 -14.60
C PHE A 88 -6.30 -15.43 -15.08
N ARG A 89 -5.64 -16.14 -14.20
CA ARG A 89 -5.19 -17.51 -14.49
C ARG A 89 -6.33 -18.51 -14.35
N ASN A 90 -7.24 -18.21 -13.43
CA ASN A 90 -8.46 -18.95 -13.22
C ASN A 90 -9.54 -18.03 -12.63
N ALA A 91 -10.79 -18.49 -12.58
CA ALA A 91 -11.94 -17.70 -12.15
C ALA A 91 -11.95 -17.38 -10.63
N SER A 92 -11.19 -18.11 -9.83
CA SER A 92 -11.07 -17.91 -8.37
C SER A 92 -9.86 -17.06 -7.98
N GLU A 93 -9.13 -16.49 -8.94
CA GLU A 93 -7.97 -15.64 -8.67
C GLU A 93 -8.41 -14.22 -8.31
N ASN A 94 -8.03 -13.76 -7.13
CA ASN A 94 -8.16 -12.36 -6.74
C ASN A 94 -6.99 -11.57 -7.31
N VAL A 95 -7.27 -10.59 -8.16
CA VAL A 95 -6.26 -9.71 -8.72
C VAL A 95 -6.40 -8.32 -8.12
N VAL A 96 -5.41 -7.93 -7.32
CA VAL A 96 -5.30 -6.58 -6.78
C VAL A 96 -4.25 -5.81 -7.56
N LYS A 97 -4.57 -4.56 -7.91
CA LYS A 97 -3.61 -3.61 -8.50
C LYS A 97 -3.62 -2.33 -7.69
N GLU A 98 -2.45 -1.90 -7.30
CA GLU A 98 -2.25 -0.66 -6.59
C GLU A 98 -1.36 0.25 -7.43
N ILE A 99 -1.81 1.49 -7.62
CA ILE A 99 -1.16 2.49 -8.46
C ILE A 99 -1.11 3.80 -7.69
N LEU A 100 0.06 4.40 -7.61
CA LEU A 100 0.27 5.74 -7.09
C LEU A 100 0.41 6.70 -8.27
N SER A 101 -0.45 7.69 -8.34
CA SER A 101 -0.42 8.68 -9.42
C SER A 101 -0.74 10.08 -8.89
N PHE A 102 -0.22 11.08 -9.56
CA PHE A 102 -0.60 12.46 -9.29
C PHE A 102 -1.92 12.78 -9.99
N ALA A 103 -2.91 13.24 -9.22
CA ALA A 103 -4.14 13.76 -9.79
C ALA A 103 -3.88 15.16 -10.36
N GLU A 104 -4.29 15.39 -11.60
CA GLU A 104 -4.17 16.70 -12.26
C GLU A 104 -5.37 17.60 -11.98
N SER A 105 -6.47 17.03 -11.52
CA SER A 105 -7.72 17.73 -11.20
C SER A 105 -8.43 17.10 -10.00
N ASP A 106 -9.51 17.70 -9.56
CA ASP A 106 -10.37 17.19 -8.49
C ASP A 106 -11.22 16.00 -8.94
N THR A 107 -11.13 15.60 -10.20
CA THR A 107 -11.88 14.50 -10.78
C THR A 107 -10.93 13.47 -11.37
N LEU A 108 -11.15 12.20 -11.00
CA LEU A 108 -10.39 11.06 -11.50
C LEU A 108 -11.35 10.13 -12.26
N TYR A 109 -11.02 9.83 -13.50
CA TYR A 109 -11.76 8.87 -14.32
C TYR A 109 -11.01 7.54 -14.37
N ILE A 110 -11.71 6.45 -14.11
CA ILE A 110 -11.19 5.09 -14.17
C ILE A 110 -12.00 4.33 -15.20
N CYS A 111 -11.32 3.84 -16.24
CA CYS A 111 -11.95 3.16 -17.37
C CYS A 111 -11.49 1.70 -17.46
N LEU A 112 -12.43 0.79 -17.62
CA LEU A 112 -12.16 -0.60 -17.97
C LEU A 112 -12.36 -0.79 -19.47
N VAL A 113 -11.29 -1.19 -20.18
CA VAL A 113 -11.33 -1.35 -21.64
C VAL A 113 -11.36 -2.82 -22.03
N ASN A 114 -12.37 -3.22 -22.82
CA ASN A 114 -12.44 -4.56 -23.37
C ASN A 114 -11.46 -4.72 -24.55
N LYS A 115 -10.49 -5.60 -24.37
CA LYS A 115 -9.49 -5.98 -25.42
C LYS A 115 -9.91 -7.21 -26.23
N GLY A 116 -11.17 -7.59 -26.22
CA GLY A 116 -11.66 -8.78 -26.94
C GLY A 116 -11.24 -10.11 -26.32
N LYS A 117 -10.92 -10.14 -25.02
CA LYS A 117 -10.48 -11.32 -24.28
C LYS A 117 -11.46 -11.74 -23.17
N GLY A 118 -12.65 -11.19 -23.16
CA GLY A 118 -13.69 -11.39 -22.17
C GLY A 118 -14.32 -10.06 -21.72
N THR A 119 -15.35 -10.12 -20.94
CA THR A 119 -16.00 -8.93 -20.38
C THR A 119 -15.14 -8.39 -19.23
N PRO A 120 -14.66 -7.14 -19.27
CA PRO A 120 -13.95 -6.55 -18.15
C PRO A 120 -14.91 -6.35 -16.98
N PHE A 121 -14.44 -6.60 -15.76
CA PHE A 121 -15.19 -6.38 -14.54
C PHE A 121 -14.29 -5.86 -13.42
N ILE A 122 -14.88 -5.23 -12.44
CA ILE A 122 -14.27 -4.72 -11.22
C ILE A 122 -15.21 -5.02 -10.05
N SER A 123 -14.65 -5.48 -8.94
CA SER A 123 -15.43 -5.78 -7.73
C SER A 123 -15.36 -4.66 -6.71
N ALA A 124 -14.20 -4.04 -6.56
CA ALA A 124 -14.05 -2.89 -5.67
C ALA A 124 -13.01 -1.90 -6.19
N LEU A 125 -13.21 -0.64 -5.82
CA LEU A 125 -12.31 0.46 -6.11
C LEU A 125 -12.05 1.23 -4.83
N GLU A 126 -10.78 1.51 -4.55
CA GLU A 126 -10.36 2.25 -3.38
C GLU A 126 -9.46 3.41 -3.77
N LEU A 127 -9.81 4.60 -3.34
CA LEU A 127 -9.03 5.82 -3.53
C LEU A 127 -8.49 6.29 -2.17
N ARG A 128 -7.18 6.51 -2.10
CA ARG A 128 -6.46 6.93 -0.90
C ARG A 128 -5.60 8.16 -1.22
N PRO A 129 -6.08 9.38 -0.93
CA PRO A 129 -5.27 10.58 -1.07
C PRO A 129 -4.03 10.51 -0.18
N MET A 130 -2.88 10.81 -0.76
CA MET A 130 -1.58 10.74 -0.10
C MET A 130 -0.85 12.07 -0.22
N ASN A 131 0.10 12.30 0.68
CA ASN A 131 0.95 13.48 0.59
C ASN A 131 1.88 13.34 -0.63
N SER A 132 1.92 14.36 -1.49
CA SER A 132 2.75 14.38 -2.70
C SER A 132 4.27 14.40 -2.44
N SER A 133 4.71 14.54 -1.19
CA SER A 133 6.13 14.49 -0.82
C SER A 133 6.69 13.07 -0.67
N ILE A 134 5.81 12.04 -0.64
CA ILE A 134 6.21 10.64 -0.57
C ILE A 134 6.15 9.99 -1.94
N TYR A 135 6.88 8.90 -2.13
CA TYR A 135 6.97 8.15 -3.39
C TYR A 135 7.44 8.99 -4.59
N GLY A 136 8.30 9.99 -4.33
CA GLY A 136 8.87 10.83 -5.38
C GLY A 136 9.81 10.06 -6.31
N THR A 137 9.82 10.44 -7.60
CA THR A 137 10.74 9.92 -8.62
C THR A 137 11.46 11.05 -9.32
N GLU A 138 12.57 10.76 -10.04
CA GLU A 138 13.26 11.75 -10.86
C GLU A 138 12.41 12.26 -12.03
N PHE A 139 11.33 11.57 -12.37
CA PHE A 139 10.39 11.96 -13.43
C PHE A 139 9.24 12.83 -12.91
N GLY A 140 9.18 13.05 -11.60
CA GLY A 140 8.15 13.87 -10.97
C GLY A 140 6.73 13.35 -11.23
N ARG A 141 5.86 14.23 -11.76
CA ARG A 141 4.45 13.91 -12.03
C ARG A 141 4.22 13.16 -13.35
N ASN A 142 5.25 12.95 -14.15
CA ASN A 142 5.14 12.34 -15.47
C ASN A 142 5.12 10.80 -15.44
N VAL A 143 5.10 10.22 -14.25
CA VAL A 143 5.02 8.76 -14.08
C VAL A 143 4.05 8.40 -12.98
N SER A 144 3.40 7.26 -13.14
CA SER A 144 2.71 6.55 -12.06
C SER A 144 3.60 5.42 -11.55
N LEU A 145 3.47 5.10 -10.26
CA LEU A 145 4.13 3.95 -9.65
C LEU A 145 3.12 2.83 -9.47
N VAL A 146 3.41 1.66 -10.03
CA VAL A 146 2.59 0.45 -9.92
C VAL A 146 3.25 -0.49 -8.94
N LEU A 147 2.52 -0.88 -7.89
CA LEU A 147 3.04 -1.81 -6.90
C LEU A 147 3.44 -3.14 -7.54
N TYR A 148 4.72 -3.48 -7.37
CA TYR A 148 5.28 -4.76 -7.80
C TYR A 148 5.29 -5.75 -6.64
N ARG A 149 5.75 -5.32 -5.45
CA ARG A 149 5.77 -6.11 -4.21
C ARG A 149 5.65 -5.20 -3.00
N ARG A 150 4.92 -5.65 -1.98
CA ARG A 150 4.90 -5.07 -0.63
C ARG A 150 5.08 -6.19 0.36
N TRP A 151 6.23 -6.22 1.02
CA TRP A 151 6.63 -7.30 1.91
C TRP A 151 6.85 -6.82 3.33
N ASP A 152 6.23 -7.53 4.26
CA ASP A 152 6.53 -7.53 5.68
C ASP A 152 7.58 -8.61 5.92
N THR A 153 8.80 -8.23 6.32
CA THR A 153 9.94 -9.16 6.39
C THR A 153 10.08 -9.86 7.72
N GLY A 154 9.43 -9.36 8.76
CA GLY A 154 9.46 -9.95 10.11
C GLY A 154 8.25 -10.81 10.47
N TYR A 155 7.18 -10.73 9.69
CA TYR A 155 5.91 -11.38 9.96
C TYR A 155 5.79 -12.72 9.22
N LEU A 156 5.22 -13.72 9.91
CA LEU A 156 5.18 -15.10 9.39
C LEU A 156 3.77 -15.60 9.04
N ASN A 157 2.72 -14.86 9.36
CA ASN A 157 1.32 -15.32 9.34
C ASN A 157 0.51 -14.72 8.20
N GLY A 158 0.76 -15.12 6.96
CA GLY A 158 -0.12 -14.82 5.82
C GLY A 158 -0.13 -13.35 5.35
N THR A 159 -0.77 -13.13 4.22
CA THR A 159 -1.01 -11.78 3.67
C THR A 159 -2.14 -11.11 4.44
N GLY A 160 -1.97 -9.86 4.79
CA GLY A 160 -2.96 -9.12 5.58
C GLY A 160 -3.10 -7.66 5.22
N ARG A 161 -4.26 -7.13 5.56
CA ARG A 161 -4.54 -5.70 5.75
C ARG A 161 -4.63 -5.44 7.23
N TYR A 162 -3.99 -4.36 7.68
CA TYR A 162 -4.04 -3.97 9.08
C TYR A 162 -5.03 -2.82 9.23
N GLN A 163 -5.99 -2.96 10.16
CA GLN A 163 -7.04 -1.95 10.40
C GLN A 163 -6.50 -0.55 10.71
N LYS A 164 -5.26 -0.47 11.19
CA LYS A 164 -4.58 0.80 11.50
C LYS A 164 -3.60 1.25 10.43
N ASP A 165 -3.53 0.58 9.30
CA ASP A 165 -2.72 1.04 8.18
C ASP A 165 -3.30 2.34 7.63
N THR A 166 -2.50 3.40 7.61
CA THR A 166 -2.94 4.74 7.16
C THR A 166 -3.47 4.73 5.72
N TYR A 167 -2.97 3.83 4.88
CA TYR A 167 -3.30 3.76 3.46
C TYR A 167 -3.97 2.45 3.05
N ASP A 168 -4.36 1.62 4.02
CA ASP A 168 -5.05 0.34 3.81
C ASP A 168 -4.26 -0.62 2.90
N GLY A 169 -2.94 -0.60 2.97
CA GLY A 169 -2.06 -1.42 2.14
C GLY A 169 -2.22 -2.93 2.42
N ILE A 170 -1.98 -3.73 1.39
CA ILE A 170 -1.93 -5.20 1.53
C ILE A 170 -0.48 -5.63 1.68
N TRP A 171 -0.13 -6.20 2.82
CA TRP A 171 1.21 -6.65 3.16
C TRP A 171 1.31 -8.17 3.04
N SER A 172 2.34 -8.64 2.37
CA SER A 172 2.62 -10.08 2.23
C SER A 172 3.86 -10.46 3.04
N PRO A 173 3.86 -11.60 3.73
CA PRO A 173 5.03 -12.04 4.47
C PRO A 173 6.16 -12.40 3.51
N TYR A 174 7.39 -12.04 3.88
CA TYR A 174 8.60 -12.47 3.19
C TYR A 174 9.67 -12.82 4.20
N SER A 175 9.85 -14.10 4.45
CA SER A 175 10.81 -14.61 5.44
C SER A 175 11.53 -15.85 4.91
N PRO A 176 12.62 -15.67 4.16
CA PRO A 176 13.48 -16.78 3.76
C PRO A 176 13.99 -17.57 4.94
N VAL A 177 14.21 -18.87 4.76
CA VAL A 177 14.69 -19.77 5.83
C VAL A 177 16.06 -19.38 6.40
N SER A 178 16.83 -18.55 5.68
CA SER A 178 18.11 -18.00 6.14
C SER A 178 17.96 -16.80 7.08
N TRP A 179 16.73 -16.32 7.30
CA TRP A 179 16.46 -15.16 8.14
C TRP A 179 15.85 -15.55 9.47
N ASN A 180 16.10 -14.73 10.49
CA ASN A 180 15.43 -14.74 11.78
C ASN A 180 14.40 -13.60 11.81
N SER A 181 13.34 -13.80 12.61
CA SER A 181 12.37 -12.75 12.90
C SER A 181 12.57 -12.22 14.31
N THR A 182 12.48 -10.91 14.47
CA THR A 182 12.52 -10.20 15.76
C THR A 182 11.28 -9.32 15.86
N MET A 183 10.75 -9.14 17.08
CA MET A 183 9.57 -8.31 17.32
C MET A 183 9.72 -7.48 18.60
N THR A 184 8.97 -6.37 18.65
CA THR A 184 8.85 -5.53 19.85
C THR A 184 7.39 -5.21 20.15
N THR A 185 7.09 -4.92 21.41
CA THR A 185 5.79 -4.36 21.83
C THR A 185 5.89 -2.86 22.19
N GLY A 186 7.10 -2.30 22.04
CA GLY A 186 7.36 -0.89 22.32
C GLY A 186 6.58 0.07 21.39
N TYR A 187 6.47 1.31 21.80
CA TYR A 187 5.95 2.37 20.94
C TYR A 187 7.01 2.78 19.91
N ILE A 188 6.59 2.95 18.68
CA ILE A 188 7.41 3.45 17.57
C ILE A 188 6.63 4.59 16.90
N ASP A 189 7.26 5.72 16.69
CA ASP A 189 6.65 6.83 15.97
C ASP A 189 6.70 6.56 14.45
N ILE A 190 5.53 6.29 13.87
CA ILE A 190 5.38 6.09 12.42
C ILE A 190 5.11 7.39 11.66
N PHE A 191 4.88 8.51 12.36
CA PHE A 191 4.50 9.78 11.75
C PHE A 191 5.68 10.67 11.36
N GLN A 192 6.89 10.35 11.79
CA GLN A 192 8.13 11.05 11.42
C GLN A 192 8.36 11.05 9.90
N SER A 193 8.04 9.93 9.25
CA SER A 193 8.03 9.84 7.80
C SER A 193 6.59 9.92 7.25
N GLY A 194 6.40 10.57 6.12
CA GLY A 194 5.08 10.65 5.47
C GLY A 194 4.53 9.30 5.00
N TYR A 195 5.38 8.26 4.96
CA TYR A 195 5.03 6.91 4.50
C TYR A 195 4.12 6.15 5.45
N ARG A 196 4.21 6.40 6.77
CA ARG A 196 3.33 5.87 7.83
C ARG A 196 3.00 4.38 7.70
N PRO A 197 4.01 3.49 7.62
CA PRO A 197 3.75 2.06 7.59
C PRO A 197 3.00 1.63 8.87
N PRO A 198 2.13 0.59 8.81
CA PRO A 198 1.35 0.19 9.98
C PRO A 198 2.24 -0.33 11.11
N ASP A 199 1.77 -0.13 12.34
CA ASP A 199 2.46 -0.54 13.56
C ASP A 199 2.85 -2.02 13.54
N GLU A 200 1.95 -2.88 13.08
CA GLU A 200 2.13 -4.32 13.01
C GLU A 200 3.34 -4.70 12.15
N VAL A 201 3.54 -3.99 11.04
CA VAL A 201 4.66 -4.20 10.11
C VAL A 201 5.98 -3.67 10.70
N ILE A 202 5.93 -2.49 11.33
CA ILE A 202 7.15 -1.85 11.85
C ILE A 202 7.64 -2.48 13.15
N LYS A 203 6.76 -3.11 13.92
CA LYS A 203 7.12 -3.82 15.16
C LYS A 203 7.70 -5.21 14.95
N THR A 204 7.80 -5.65 13.70
CA THR A 204 8.49 -6.88 13.31
C THR A 204 9.65 -6.55 12.36
N ALA A 205 10.66 -7.38 12.35
CA ALA A 205 11.80 -7.24 11.45
C ALA A 205 12.51 -8.57 11.21
N ALA A 206 13.17 -8.66 10.07
CA ALA A 206 14.09 -9.73 9.76
C ALA A 206 15.54 -9.35 10.03
N SER A 207 16.35 -10.34 10.41
CA SER A 207 17.81 -10.29 10.43
C SER A 207 18.38 -11.60 9.86
N PRO A 208 19.60 -11.64 9.33
CA PRO A 208 20.21 -12.88 8.87
C PRO A 208 20.49 -13.82 10.06
N LYS A 209 20.51 -15.13 9.82
CA LYS A 209 20.88 -16.13 10.84
C LYS A 209 22.35 -16.07 11.23
N SER A 210 23.21 -15.68 10.31
CA SER A 210 24.63 -15.46 10.56
C SER A 210 24.87 -13.95 10.64
N ASP A 211 25.58 -13.51 11.68
CA ASP A 211 25.83 -12.09 11.94
C ASP A 211 26.65 -11.40 10.82
N ASP A 212 27.35 -12.15 10.00
CA ASP A 212 28.18 -11.62 8.91
C ASP A 212 27.50 -11.68 7.54
N GLU A 213 26.33 -12.29 7.45
CA GLU A 213 25.57 -12.35 6.20
C GLU A 213 24.69 -11.13 5.99
N PRO A 214 24.46 -10.71 4.73
CA PRO A 214 23.49 -9.68 4.39
C PRO A 214 22.05 -10.23 4.41
N LEU A 215 21.07 -9.31 4.37
CA LEU A 215 19.71 -9.63 3.95
C LEU A 215 19.62 -9.37 2.44
N GLU A 216 19.23 -10.40 1.68
CA GLU A 216 19.22 -10.33 0.23
C GLU A 216 17.83 -10.59 -0.35
N LEU A 217 17.42 -9.73 -1.27
CA LEU A 217 16.19 -9.84 -2.03
C LEU A 217 16.54 -9.80 -3.52
N SER A 218 16.00 -10.72 -4.30
CA SER A 218 16.28 -10.76 -5.74
C SER A 218 15.03 -11.11 -6.55
N TRP A 219 14.98 -10.60 -7.77
CA TRP A 219 13.96 -10.94 -8.76
C TRP A 219 14.46 -10.69 -10.17
N THR A 220 13.77 -11.30 -11.14
CA THR A 220 14.03 -11.09 -12.56
C THR A 220 12.88 -10.31 -13.18
N SER A 221 13.18 -9.24 -13.90
CA SER A 221 12.20 -8.48 -14.69
C SER A 221 11.91 -9.20 -16.01
N GLY A 222 10.63 -9.19 -16.41
CA GLY A 222 10.24 -9.68 -17.75
C GLY A 222 10.66 -8.75 -18.89
N ASP A 223 10.87 -7.47 -18.58
CA ASP A 223 11.31 -6.42 -19.50
C ASP A 223 12.49 -5.66 -18.84
N PRO A 224 13.68 -5.65 -19.47
CA PRO A 224 14.86 -5.00 -18.92
C PRO A 224 14.76 -3.48 -18.85
N ASP A 225 13.85 -2.86 -19.59
CA ASP A 225 13.64 -1.41 -19.57
C ASP A 225 12.68 -0.98 -18.45
N THR A 226 12.07 -1.93 -17.74
CA THR A 226 11.23 -1.63 -16.56
C THR A 226 12.03 -0.90 -15.50
N ARG A 227 11.51 0.25 -15.07
CA ARG A 227 12.11 1.13 -14.06
C ARG A 227 11.58 0.78 -12.68
N PHE A 228 12.47 0.45 -11.75
CA PHE A 228 12.12 0.04 -10.39
C PHE A 228 12.51 1.08 -9.35
N TYR A 229 11.63 1.26 -8.36
CA TYR A 229 11.86 2.02 -7.13
C TYR A 229 11.55 1.13 -5.93
N ALA A 230 12.37 1.24 -4.88
CA ALA A 230 12.16 0.52 -3.63
C ALA A 230 12.16 1.50 -2.45
N TYR A 231 11.30 1.22 -1.48
CA TYR A 231 11.17 1.93 -0.20
C TYR A 231 11.34 0.90 0.90
N LEU A 232 12.46 0.98 1.62
CA LEU A 232 12.84 0.05 2.66
C LEU A 232 12.64 0.72 4.02
N TYR A 233 12.02 -0.01 4.95
CA TYR A 233 11.66 0.49 6.28
C TYR A 233 12.55 -0.11 7.33
N PHE A 234 13.04 0.74 8.24
CA PHE A 234 14.00 0.37 9.27
C PHE A 234 13.62 0.94 10.63
N VAL A 235 13.61 0.07 11.64
CA VAL A 235 13.51 0.41 13.05
C VAL A 235 14.43 -0.51 13.83
N GLU A 236 15.18 0.01 14.81
CA GLU A 236 15.92 -0.80 15.76
C GLU A 236 14.95 -1.35 16.81
N LEU A 237 14.72 -2.67 16.77
CA LEU A 237 13.80 -3.35 17.67
C LEU A 237 14.46 -3.93 18.93
N GLU A 238 15.79 -3.98 18.95
CA GLU A 238 16.56 -4.54 20.05
C GLU A 238 17.11 -3.45 20.96
N ASN A 239 17.17 -3.72 22.26
CA ASN A 239 17.83 -2.84 23.22
C ASN A 239 19.35 -3.07 23.13
N LEU A 240 20.01 -2.33 22.25
CA LEU A 240 21.45 -2.42 22.08
C LEU A 240 22.20 -1.98 23.34
N LYS A 241 23.20 -2.74 23.75
CA LYS A 241 24.10 -2.38 24.85
C LYS A 241 25.01 -1.23 24.44
N ARG A 242 25.65 -0.60 25.43
CA ARG A 242 26.52 0.58 25.21
C ARG A 242 27.69 0.31 24.22
N ASN A 243 28.13 -0.94 24.11
CA ASN A 243 29.21 -1.38 23.22
C ASN A 243 28.69 -2.04 21.93
N GLU A 244 27.38 -2.05 21.70
CA GLU A 244 26.77 -2.60 20.50
C GLU A 244 26.29 -1.47 19.59
N SER A 245 26.41 -1.69 18.30
CA SER A 245 25.92 -0.77 17.28
C SER A 245 25.39 -1.56 16.08
N ARG A 246 24.32 -1.07 15.48
CA ARG A 246 23.84 -1.53 14.18
C ARG A 246 23.97 -0.38 13.20
N LYS A 247 24.83 -0.56 12.20
CA LYS A 247 25.07 0.41 11.15
C LYS A 247 24.97 -0.29 9.80
N ILE A 248 24.12 0.21 8.94
CA ILE A 248 23.63 -0.48 7.73
C ILE A 248 24.04 0.32 6.48
N LYS A 249 24.32 -0.41 5.40
CA LYS A 249 24.41 0.07 4.03
C LYS A 249 23.50 -0.75 3.13
N ILE A 250 22.94 -0.10 2.11
CA ILE A 250 22.06 -0.74 1.13
C ILE A 250 22.69 -0.62 -0.25
N PHE A 251 22.70 -1.74 -0.97
CA PHE A 251 23.15 -1.81 -2.35
C PHE A 251 22.04 -2.38 -3.24
N TRP A 252 21.98 -1.90 -4.47
CA TRP A 252 21.14 -2.46 -5.52
C TRP A 252 22.03 -2.75 -6.74
N ASN A 253 22.16 -4.00 -7.14
CA ASN A 253 23.08 -4.46 -8.17
C ASN A 253 24.48 -3.83 -7.99
N GLU A 254 25.06 -3.97 -6.78
CA GLU A 254 26.34 -3.42 -6.36
C GLU A 254 26.44 -1.89 -6.27
N SER A 255 25.43 -1.15 -6.76
CA SER A 255 25.37 0.30 -6.63
C SER A 255 24.82 0.72 -5.26
N PRO A 256 25.44 1.67 -4.55
CA PRO A 256 24.93 2.12 -3.26
C PRO A 256 23.61 2.88 -3.43
N VAL A 257 22.59 2.49 -2.65
CA VAL A 257 21.28 3.18 -2.58
C VAL A 257 21.34 4.33 -1.60
N SER A 258 22.08 4.15 -0.50
CA SER A 258 22.22 5.16 0.56
C SER A 258 23.63 5.19 1.14
N GLY A 259 23.97 6.28 1.86
CA GLY A 259 25.05 6.27 2.82
C GLY A 259 24.81 5.32 3.98
N ALA A 260 25.83 5.06 4.80
CA ALA A 260 25.66 4.26 6.00
C ALA A 260 24.81 5.00 7.05
N PHE A 261 23.89 4.29 7.71
CA PHE A 261 23.02 4.83 8.75
C PHE A 261 22.79 3.84 9.89
N ASN A 262 22.34 4.34 11.02
CA ASN A 262 21.87 3.55 12.14
C ASN A 262 20.33 3.63 12.18
N PRO A 263 19.61 2.51 12.21
CA PRO A 263 18.15 2.53 12.45
C PRO A 263 17.82 3.19 13.78
N SER A 264 16.76 4.01 13.81
CA SER A 264 16.27 4.60 15.05
C SER A 264 15.45 3.57 15.85
N SER A 265 15.55 3.60 17.18
CA SER A 265 14.68 2.83 18.06
C SER A 265 13.38 3.58 18.42
N GLU A 266 13.26 4.84 18.03
CA GLU A 266 12.15 5.71 18.41
C GLU A 266 11.13 5.89 17.28
N TYR A 267 11.59 5.86 16.02
CA TYR A 267 10.76 6.13 14.86
C TYR A 267 11.14 5.30 13.64
N SER A 268 10.16 5.13 12.75
CA SER A 268 10.35 4.46 11.47
C SER A 268 11.14 5.32 10.50
N MET A 269 12.24 4.77 9.98
CA MET A 269 13.06 5.37 8.92
C MET A 269 12.72 4.72 7.59
N THR A 270 12.62 5.53 6.53
CA THR A 270 12.45 5.03 5.15
C THR A 270 13.66 5.39 4.31
N VAL A 271 14.23 4.41 3.63
CA VAL A 271 15.33 4.60 2.68
C VAL A 271 14.85 4.16 1.30
N SER A 272 15.00 5.03 0.31
CA SER A 272 14.59 4.76 -1.07
C SER A 272 15.67 5.17 -2.08
N ASN A 273 15.62 4.57 -3.27
CA ASN A 273 16.43 5.04 -4.40
C ASN A 273 15.80 6.29 -5.01
N SER A 274 16.61 7.30 -5.26
CA SER A 274 16.17 8.56 -5.91
C SER A 274 16.13 8.48 -7.44
N ARG A 275 16.73 7.45 -8.02
CA ARG A 275 16.77 7.16 -9.45
C ARG A 275 16.36 5.73 -9.70
N ALA A 276 15.65 5.50 -10.79
CA ALA A 276 15.20 4.16 -11.15
C ALA A 276 16.38 3.21 -11.39
N PHE A 277 16.19 1.96 -10.98
CA PHE A 277 17.02 0.85 -11.42
C PHE A 277 16.32 0.11 -12.55
N THR A 278 17.08 -0.21 -13.60
CA THR A 278 16.63 -0.98 -14.77
C THR A 278 17.53 -2.20 -14.94
N GLY A 279 17.14 -3.12 -15.81
CA GLY A 279 17.87 -4.34 -16.11
C GLY A 279 16.98 -5.57 -15.99
N LYS A 280 17.54 -6.72 -16.35
CA LYS A 280 16.84 -7.99 -16.29
C LYS A 280 16.83 -8.55 -14.86
N ASP A 281 17.98 -8.54 -14.20
CA ASP A 281 18.15 -9.13 -12.88
C ASP A 281 18.38 -8.04 -11.85
N HIS A 282 17.61 -8.11 -10.77
CA HIS A 282 17.66 -7.17 -9.67
C HIS A 282 18.02 -7.88 -8.37
N TRP A 283 18.89 -7.24 -7.60
CA TRP A 283 19.36 -7.73 -6.33
C TRP A 283 19.59 -6.57 -5.37
N ILE A 284 18.83 -6.56 -4.27
CA ILE A 284 19.01 -5.63 -3.15
C ILE A 284 19.70 -6.36 -2.02
N SER A 285 20.77 -5.77 -1.49
CA SER A 285 21.54 -6.30 -0.38
C SER A 285 21.60 -5.27 0.75
N VAL A 286 21.08 -5.64 1.93
CA VAL A 286 21.14 -4.86 3.17
C VAL A 286 22.26 -5.44 4.02
N GLN A 287 23.35 -4.67 4.18
CA GLN A 287 24.60 -5.12 4.75
C GLN A 287 24.95 -4.35 6.01
N LYS A 288 25.60 -4.98 6.98
CA LYS A 288 26.27 -4.28 8.07
C LYS A 288 27.56 -3.60 7.60
N THR A 289 27.93 -2.50 8.23
CA THR A 289 29.27 -1.89 8.03
C THR A 289 30.31 -2.62 8.85
N ALA A 290 31.60 -2.41 8.54
CA ALA A 290 32.71 -3.03 9.27
C ALA A 290 32.79 -2.62 10.75
N ASP A 291 32.25 -1.44 11.09
CA ASP A 291 32.17 -0.91 12.44
C ASP A 291 30.83 -1.24 13.16
N SER A 292 29.97 -2.02 12.53
CA SER A 292 28.72 -2.54 13.13
C SER A 292 29.00 -3.83 13.91
N THR A 293 28.53 -3.91 15.14
CA THR A 293 28.65 -5.11 15.99
C THR A 293 27.42 -6.02 15.89
N ARG A 294 26.32 -5.52 15.29
CA ARG A 294 25.08 -6.28 15.11
C ARG A 294 24.80 -6.50 13.62
N PRO A 295 24.15 -7.62 13.25
CA PRO A 295 23.76 -7.88 11.87
C PRO A 295 22.75 -6.83 11.35
N PRO A 296 22.55 -6.70 10.04
CA PRO A 296 21.53 -5.81 9.50
C PRO A 296 20.14 -6.24 9.93
N ILE A 297 19.20 -5.29 9.89
CA ILE A 297 17.77 -5.50 10.16
C ILE A 297 16.96 -4.88 9.01
N LEU A 298 15.80 -5.44 8.71
CA LEU A 298 14.84 -4.90 7.75
C LEU A 298 13.43 -5.20 8.26
N ASN A 299 12.59 -4.16 8.38
CA ASN A 299 11.21 -4.32 8.85
C ASN A 299 10.26 -4.61 7.69
N ALA A 300 10.39 -3.87 6.59
CA ALA A 300 9.53 -4.03 5.43
C ALA A 300 10.15 -3.44 4.17
N ILE A 301 9.60 -3.79 3.02
CA ILE A 301 9.97 -3.22 1.72
C ILE A 301 8.76 -3.13 0.80
N GLU A 302 8.67 -2.01 0.10
CA GLU A 302 7.80 -1.83 -1.05
C GLU A 302 8.65 -1.66 -2.31
N ILE A 303 8.25 -2.31 -3.38
CA ILE A 303 8.89 -2.22 -4.69
C ILE A 303 7.83 -1.82 -5.70
N PHE A 304 8.08 -0.75 -6.43
CA PHE A 304 7.21 -0.24 -7.47
C PHE A 304 7.91 -0.26 -8.82
N THR A 305 7.12 -0.37 -9.88
CA THR A 305 7.56 -0.11 -11.25
C THR A 305 7.01 1.24 -11.70
N ALA A 306 7.87 2.07 -12.32
CA ALA A 306 7.43 3.33 -12.88
C ALA A 306 6.85 3.13 -14.28
N GLN A 307 5.73 3.80 -14.51
CA GLN A 307 4.98 3.80 -15.74
C GLN A 307 4.91 5.24 -16.26
N SER A 308 5.41 5.51 -17.47
CA SER A 308 5.27 6.84 -18.07
C SER A 308 3.80 7.16 -18.30
N LEU A 309 3.40 8.38 -17.98
CA LEU A 309 2.10 8.92 -18.35
C LEU A 309 2.24 9.50 -19.74
N ASP A 310 1.44 9.03 -20.68
CA ASP A 310 1.33 9.71 -21.99
C ASP A 310 0.63 11.07 -21.81
N GLU A 311 0.79 11.95 -22.78
CA GLU A 311 0.41 13.37 -22.68
C GLU A 311 -1.07 13.67 -22.44
N PHE A 312 -1.94 12.64 -22.35
CA PHE A 312 -3.39 12.82 -22.23
C PHE A 312 -3.93 12.10 -20.99
N SER A 313 -4.54 12.89 -20.11
CA SER A 313 -5.35 12.37 -19.01
C SER A 313 -6.66 11.74 -19.52
N THR A 314 -7.19 10.76 -18.81
CA THR A 314 -8.50 10.18 -19.10
C THR A 314 -9.59 11.24 -19.00
N THR A 315 -10.45 11.32 -20.00
CA THR A 315 -11.59 12.25 -20.05
C THR A 315 -12.93 11.51 -20.03
N VAL A 316 -14.03 12.23 -19.80
CA VAL A 316 -15.39 11.68 -19.89
C VAL A 316 -15.65 11.06 -21.27
N GLU A 317 -15.04 11.62 -22.30
CA GLU A 317 -15.24 11.24 -23.71
C GLU A 317 -14.63 9.86 -24.01
N ASP A 318 -13.57 9.46 -23.30
CA ASP A 318 -12.95 8.14 -23.46
C ASP A 318 -13.91 7.00 -23.09
N GLY A 319 -14.86 7.23 -22.16
CA GLY A 319 -15.93 6.31 -21.83
C GLY A 319 -17.06 6.24 -22.88
N MET A 320 -17.28 7.29 -23.65
CA MET A 320 -18.37 7.36 -24.64
C MET A 320 -18.04 6.64 -25.95
N PHE A 321 -16.79 6.56 -26.35
CA PHE A 321 -16.36 5.89 -27.60
C PHE A 321 -16.49 4.37 -27.57
N ILE A 322 -16.65 3.77 -26.40
CA ILE A 322 -16.73 2.30 -26.26
C ILE A 322 -18.15 1.78 -26.48
N SER A 323 -19.18 2.60 -26.36
CA SER A 323 -20.58 2.19 -26.47
C SER A 323 -21.13 2.12 -27.91
N THR A 324 -20.39 2.60 -28.91
CA THR A 324 -20.94 2.76 -30.29
C THR A 324 -20.42 1.71 -31.29
N THR A 325 -19.57 0.75 -30.95
CA THR A 325 -18.94 -0.12 -31.94
C THR A 325 -19.32 -1.61 -31.88
N TYR A 326 -20.34 -1.99 -31.12
CA TYR A 326 -20.85 -3.38 -31.17
C TYR A 326 -22.37 -3.46 -31.22
N ILE A 327 -22.95 -2.99 -32.33
CA ILE A 327 -24.21 -3.53 -32.87
C ILE A 327 -24.02 -3.72 -34.38
N SER A 328 -23.55 -4.87 -34.77
CA SER A 328 -23.86 -5.52 -36.05
C SER A 328 -23.34 -6.98 -36.01
#